data_95ed0d47165a794d2c9e4b496df39e68
#
_entry.id   95ed0d47165a794d2c9e4b496df39e68
#
_cell.length_a   1.000
_cell.length_b   1.000
_cell.length_c   1.000
_cell.angle_alpha   90.00
_cell.angle_beta   90.00
_cell.angle_gamma   90.00
#
_symmetry.space_group_name_H-M   'P 1'
#
loop_
_entity.id
_entity.type
_entity.pdbx_description
1 polymer ?
#
loop_
_entity_poly.entity_id
_entity_poly.type
_entity_poly.pdbx_seq_one_letter_code
_entity_poly.pdbx_strand_id
1 'polypeptide(L)'
;FWAFNTIAGRAAVDEVSPLLVVSVRWFFVSILLTFLCRKELFETWKVLKYRLKWLVIMGLFGFTSFNSFYYIAAHDTIAINLGLVQGTMPAFIIIISRIWLKEKINIPQLIGVIITFVAVLLVVSSGNLYALMKLQLNKGDIVMIFACTLYAVYAVGLKKKPNIGPLVLLTFFSYVAFIGSLPGLFYESFTSNLVLPGIKGIIILSIIIIFPSFLAQIFF
;
A
#
# COMPACT_ATOMS: atom_id res chain seq x y z
N PHE A 1 8.15 -9.53 -5.78
CA PHE A 1 6.67 -9.54 -5.56
C PHE A 1 6.06 -8.13 -5.58
N TRP A 2 6.66 -7.13 -4.94
CA TRP A 2 6.10 -5.75 -4.90
C TRP A 2 6.05 -5.08 -6.28
N ALA A 3 7.10 -5.24 -7.12
CA ALA A 3 7.09 -4.75 -8.50
C ALA A 3 5.95 -5.36 -9.33
N PHE A 4 5.57 -6.61 -9.03
CA PHE A 4 4.44 -7.27 -9.67
C PHE A 4 3.12 -6.56 -9.38
N ASN A 5 2.95 -6.01 -8.16
CA ASN A 5 1.75 -5.23 -7.83
C ASN A 5 1.62 -3.98 -8.69
N THR A 6 2.73 -3.34 -9.03
CA THR A 6 2.72 -2.13 -9.87
C THR A 6 2.26 -2.44 -11.30
N ILE A 7 2.75 -3.54 -11.88
CA ILE A 7 2.35 -3.98 -13.21
C ILE A 7 0.89 -4.46 -13.20
N ALA A 8 0.53 -5.31 -12.24
CA ALA A 8 -0.82 -5.84 -12.13
C ALA A 8 -1.84 -4.75 -11.79
N GLY A 9 -1.47 -3.78 -10.94
CA GLY A 9 -2.32 -2.63 -10.62
C GLY A 9 -2.62 -1.77 -11.83
N ARG A 10 -1.63 -1.53 -12.69
CA ARG A 10 -1.86 -0.81 -13.95
C ARG A 10 -2.66 -1.64 -14.95
N ALA A 11 -2.44 -2.97 -15.02
CA ALA A 11 -3.21 -3.87 -15.86
C ALA A 11 -4.67 -4.03 -15.41
N ALA A 12 -4.98 -3.72 -14.14
CA ALA A 12 -6.35 -3.76 -13.62
C ALA A 12 -7.18 -2.54 -14.03
N VAL A 13 -6.53 -1.46 -14.50
CA VAL A 13 -7.23 -0.27 -14.98
C VAL A 13 -8.14 -0.64 -16.15
N ASP A 14 -9.37 -0.13 -16.13
CA ASP A 14 -10.45 -0.41 -17.05
C ASP A 14 -11.03 -1.85 -17.01
N GLU A 15 -10.39 -2.76 -16.25
CA GLU A 15 -10.86 -4.14 -16.07
C GLU A 15 -11.59 -4.35 -14.74
N VAL A 16 -11.22 -3.59 -13.69
CA VAL A 16 -11.79 -3.69 -12.35
C VAL A 16 -11.70 -2.36 -11.63
N SER A 17 -12.78 -1.94 -10.96
CA SER A 17 -12.77 -0.71 -10.17
C SER A 17 -11.70 -0.73 -9.06
N PRO A 18 -11.03 0.41 -8.78
CA PRO A 18 -9.96 0.52 -7.79
C PRO A 18 -10.31 -0.03 -6.41
N LEU A 19 -11.48 0.36 -5.88
CA LEU A 19 -11.88 -0.04 -4.53
C LEU A 19 -12.45 -1.46 -4.48
N LEU A 20 -12.96 -1.97 -5.60
CA LEU A 20 -13.29 -3.39 -5.74
C LEU A 20 -12.02 -4.25 -5.66
N VAL A 21 -10.92 -3.85 -6.33
CA VAL A 21 -9.62 -4.54 -6.22
C VAL A 21 -9.18 -4.60 -4.76
N VAL A 22 -9.23 -3.49 -4.03
CA VAL A 22 -8.81 -3.44 -2.62
C VAL A 22 -9.69 -4.32 -1.75
N SER A 23 -11.01 -4.22 -1.89
CA SER A 23 -11.95 -4.99 -1.06
C SER A 23 -11.82 -6.49 -1.28
N VAL A 24 -11.81 -6.94 -2.54
CA VAL A 24 -11.73 -8.37 -2.89
C VAL A 24 -10.38 -8.96 -2.45
N ARG A 25 -9.27 -8.27 -2.73
CA ARG A 25 -7.95 -8.79 -2.35
C ARG A 25 -7.83 -8.99 -0.84
N TRP A 26 -8.22 -8.00 -0.05
CA TRP A 26 -8.09 -8.07 1.41
C TRP A 26 -9.13 -8.99 2.05
N PHE A 27 -10.29 -9.16 1.45
CA PHE A 27 -11.26 -10.19 1.84
C PHE A 27 -10.63 -11.59 1.79
N PHE A 28 -10.11 -12.00 0.64
CA PHE A 28 -9.50 -13.33 0.50
C PHE A 28 -8.25 -13.49 1.36
N VAL A 29 -7.39 -12.48 1.44
CA VAL A 29 -6.18 -12.53 2.28
C VAL A 29 -6.54 -12.65 3.75
N SER A 30 -7.56 -11.93 4.25
CA SER A 30 -8.00 -12.03 5.64
C SER A 30 -8.49 -13.43 6.01
N ILE A 31 -9.24 -14.08 5.11
CA ILE A 31 -9.69 -15.46 5.29
C ILE A 31 -8.51 -16.42 5.34
N LEU A 32 -7.62 -16.36 4.33
CA LEU A 32 -6.46 -17.25 4.24
C LEU A 32 -5.56 -17.14 5.47
N LEU A 33 -5.24 -15.91 5.89
CA LEU A 33 -4.41 -15.65 7.07
C LEU A 33 -5.09 -16.12 8.36
N THR A 34 -6.41 -15.97 8.47
CA THR A 34 -7.16 -16.46 9.63
C THR A 34 -7.04 -17.97 9.78
N PHE A 35 -7.12 -18.71 8.67
CA PHE A 35 -6.91 -20.17 8.70
C PHE A 35 -5.49 -20.53 9.17
N LEU A 36 -4.48 -19.80 8.72
CA LEU A 36 -3.07 -20.05 9.06
C LEU A 36 -2.75 -19.76 10.53
N CYS A 37 -3.27 -18.67 11.09
CA CYS A 37 -2.89 -18.21 12.43
C CYS A 37 -4.03 -18.24 13.46
N ARG A 38 -5.08 -19.05 13.23
CA ARG A 38 -6.28 -19.12 14.08
C ARG A 38 -5.98 -19.32 15.58
N LYS A 39 -4.99 -20.16 15.92
CA LYS A 39 -4.60 -20.43 17.31
C LYS A 39 -4.00 -19.19 17.94
N GLU A 40 -3.01 -18.57 17.29
CA GLU A 40 -2.35 -17.35 17.76
C GLU A 40 -3.32 -16.18 17.87
N LEU A 41 -4.28 -16.05 16.93
CA LEU A 41 -5.33 -15.04 16.99
C LEU A 41 -6.18 -15.18 18.27
N PHE A 42 -6.54 -16.41 18.64
CA PHE A 42 -7.32 -16.65 19.84
C PHE A 42 -6.51 -16.34 21.11
N GLU A 43 -5.26 -16.80 21.17
CA GLU A 43 -4.35 -16.57 22.30
C GLU A 43 -4.06 -15.07 22.51
N THR A 44 -3.90 -14.31 21.43
CA THR A 44 -3.57 -12.89 21.48
C THR A 44 -4.77 -11.95 21.51
N TRP A 45 -5.99 -12.50 21.50
CA TRP A 45 -7.25 -11.72 21.42
C TRP A 45 -7.37 -10.61 22.50
N LYS A 46 -6.94 -10.88 23.73
CA LYS A 46 -6.94 -9.87 24.81
C LYS A 46 -6.06 -8.68 24.48
N VAL A 47 -4.87 -8.91 23.91
CA VAL A 47 -3.92 -7.86 23.52
C VAL A 47 -4.47 -7.06 22.35
N LEU A 48 -5.05 -7.74 21.35
CA LEU A 48 -5.69 -7.12 20.18
C LEU A 48 -6.82 -6.18 20.62
N LYS A 49 -7.70 -6.64 21.51
CA LYS A 49 -8.82 -5.84 22.05
C LYS A 49 -8.33 -4.59 22.79
N TYR A 50 -7.30 -4.72 23.62
CA TYR A 50 -6.74 -3.58 24.35
C TYR A 50 -6.10 -2.53 23.45
N ARG A 51 -5.49 -2.95 22.34
CA ARG A 51 -4.82 -2.09 21.36
C ARG A 51 -5.64 -1.80 20.10
N LEU A 52 -6.94 -2.12 20.14
CA LEU A 52 -7.82 -2.05 18.97
C LEU A 52 -7.76 -0.70 18.24
N LYS A 53 -7.82 0.41 18.98
CA LYS A 53 -7.75 1.77 18.38
C LYS A 53 -6.47 1.98 17.60
N TRP A 54 -5.34 1.57 18.12
CA TRP A 54 -4.05 1.68 17.43
C TRP A 54 -4.02 0.79 16.18
N LEU A 55 -4.48 -0.45 16.31
CA LEU A 55 -4.52 -1.42 15.21
C LEU A 55 -5.40 -0.92 14.06
N VAL A 56 -6.58 -0.39 14.36
CA VAL A 56 -7.50 0.16 13.35
C VAL A 56 -6.87 1.36 12.66
N ILE A 57 -6.31 2.33 13.40
CA ILE A 57 -5.68 3.52 12.81
C ILE A 57 -4.50 3.12 11.91
N MET A 58 -3.63 2.22 12.36
CA MET A 58 -2.48 1.76 11.57
C MET A 58 -2.92 0.96 10.33
N GLY A 59 -3.93 0.10 10.48
CA GLY A 59 -4.51 -0.62 9.35
C GLY A 59 -5.16 0.30 8.32
N LEU A 60 -5.85 1.34 8.77
CA LEU A 60 -6.43 2.36 7.88
C LEU A 60 -5.34 3.08 7.10
N PHE A 61 -4.27 3.53 7.73
CA PHE A 61 -3.19 4.24 7.03
C PHE A 61 -2.38 3.33 6.11
N GLY A 62 -1.90 2.18 6.60
CA GLY A 62 -0.97 1.33 5.87
C GLY A 62 -1.61 0.41 4.85
N PHE A 63 -2.85 -0.02 5.09
CA PHE A 63 -3.51 -1.02 4.26
C PHE A 63 -4.71 -0.47 3.50
N THR A 64 -5.67 0.15 4.18
CA THR A 64 -6.85 0.69 3.51
C THR A 64 -6.50 1.87 2.61
N SER A 65 -6.06 2.99 3.21
CA SER A 65 -5.87 4.25 2.49
C SER A 65 -4.73 4.15 1.47
N PHE A 66 -3.58 3.57 1.86
CA PHE A 66 -2.48 3.38 0.93
C PHE A 66 -2.90 2.61 -0.31
N ASN A 67 -3.54 1.44 -0.15
CA ASN A 67 -3.96 0.65 -1.30
C ASN A 67 -5.07 1.31 -2.12
N SER A 68 -6.04 1.95 -1.46
CA SER A 68 -7.11 2.67 -2.16
C SER A 68 -6.55 3.78 -3.04
N PHE A 69 -5.72 4.67 -2.48
CA PHE A 69 -5.09 5.74 -3.26
C PHE A 69 -4.09 5.22 -4.30
N TYR A 70 -3.40 4.12 -4.01
CA TYR A 70 -2.52 3.47 -4.98
C TYR A 70 -3.28 3.04 -6.25
N TYR A 71 -4.41 2.32 -6.10
CA TYR A 71 -5.18 1.87 -7.25
C TYR A 71 -5.92 3.02 -7.94
N ILE A 72 -6.38 4.04 -7.20
CA ILE A 72 -6.93 5.27 -7.80
C ILE A 72 -5.83 5.97 -8.62
N ALA A 73 -4.63 6.13 -8.08
CA ALA A 73 -3.50 6.74 -8.79
C ALA A 73 -3.14 5.98 -10.08
N ALA A 74 -3.27 4.64 -10.07
CA ALA A 74 -2.97 3.82 -11.24
C ALA A 74 -3.84 4.13 -12.46
N HIS A 75 -5.01 4.74 -12.29
CA HIS A 75 -5.86 5.20 -13.40
C HIS A 75 -5.29 6.43 -14.10
N ASP A 76 -4.64 7.32 -13.36
CA ASP A 76 -4.19 8.62 -13.86
C ASP A 76 -2.68 8.69 -14.15
N THR A 77 -1.90 7.63 -13.83
CA THR A 77 -0.46 7.60 -14.08
C THR A 77 0.02 6.25 -14.60
N ILE A 78 1.25 6.20 -15.10
CA ILE A 78 1.87 4.99 -15.65
C ILE A 78 2.56 4.16 -14.57
N ALA A 79 2.75 2.85 -14.83
CA ALA A 79 3.37 1.92 -13.88
C ALA A 79 4.78 2.37 -13.44
N ILE A 80 5.54 2.98 -14.33
CA ILE A 80 6.88 3.49 -14.02
C ILE A 80 6.80 4.58 -12.96
N ASN A 81 5.93 5.57 -13.13
CA ASN A 81 5.76 6.65 -12.16
C ASN A 81 5.29 6.13 -10.79
N LEU A 82 4.33 5.20 -10.77
CA LEU A 82 3.91 4.54 -9.52
C LEU A 82 5.09 3.91 -8.80
N GLY A 83 5.90 3.14 -9.52
CA GLY A 83 7.08 2.48 -8.95
C GLY A 83 8.14 3.48 -8.46
N LEU A 84 8.34 4.57 -9.17
CA LEU A 84 9.31 5.62 -8.83
C LEU A 84 8.89 6.38 -7.57
N VAL A 85 7.64 6.85 -7.51
CA VAL A 85 7.11 7.51 -6.32
C VAL A 85 7.16 6.55 -5.12
N GLN A 86 6.83 5.28 -5.32
CA GLN A 86 6.95 4.24 -4.29
C GLN A 86 8.41 4.05 -3.83
N GLY A 87 9.38 4.15 -4.74
CA GLY A 87 10.81 4.12 -4.44
C GLY A 87 11.27 5.25 -3.49
N THR A 88 10.53 6.35 -3.42
CA THR A 88 10.82 7.46 -2.49
C THR A 88 10.31 7.21 -1.05
N MET A 89 9.57 6.13 -0.78
CA MET A 89 9.04 5.82 0.56
C MET A 89 10.06 5.90 1.70
N PRO A 90 11.31 5.42 1.57
CA PRO A 90 12.29 5.54 2.64
C PRO A 90 12.52 7.00 3.07
N ALA A 91 12.48 7.95 2.13
CA ALA A 91 12.60 9.37 2.44
C ALA A 91 11.42 9.87 3.29
N PHE A 92 10.18 9.52 2.92
CA PHE A 92 8.99 9.86 3.72
C PHE A 92 9.05 9.24 5.11
N ILE A 93 9.49 7.97 5.23
CA ILE A 93 9.64 7.30 6.53
C ILE A 93 10.63 8.04 7.42
N ILE A 94 11.77 8.48 6.89
CA ILE A 94 12.78 9.22 7.64
C ILE A 94 12.21 10.58 8.11
N ILE A 95 11.54 11.30 7.22
CA ILE A 95 10.92 12.60 7.56
C ILE A 95 9.87 12.42 8.66
N ILE A 96 8.95 11.48 8.49
CA ILE A 96 7.89 11.21 9.48
C ILE A 96 8.50 10.73 10.81
N SER A 97 9.52 9.87 10.78
CA SER A 97 10.22 9.41 11.98
C SER A 97 10.86 10.58 12.73
N ARG A 98 11.46 11.53 12.01
CA ARG A 98 12.03 12.76 12.60
C ARG A 98 10.97 13.62 13.27
N ILE A 99 9.82 13.81 12.61
CA ILE A 99 8.73 14.68 13.09
C ILE A 99 8.00 14.01 14.27
N TRP A 100 7.62 12.76 14.14
CA TRP A 100 6.76 12.07 15.12
C TRP A 100 7.52 11.47 16.29
N LEU A 101 8.66 10.83 16.03
CA LEU A 101 9.46 10.15 17.06
C LEU A 101 10.65 11.00 17.53
N LYS A 102 10.90 12.13 16.88
CA LYS A 102 12.05 13.04 17.16
C LYS A 102 13.40 12.32 17.01
N GLU A 103 13.47 11.26 16.20
CA GLU A 103 14.70 10.52 15.96
C GLU A 103 15.70 11.37 15.19
N LYS A 104 16.98 11.25 15.55
CA LYS A 104 18.05 11.94 14.82
C LYS A 104 18.31 11.23 13.50
N ILE A 105 18.31 11.98 12.41
CA ILE A 105 18.72 11.46 11.10
C ILE A 105 20.24 11.38 11.11
N ASN A 106 20.77 10.21 10.82
CA ASN A 106 22.23 10.03 10.68
C ASN A 106 22.68 10.27 9.23
N ILE A 107 23.96 10.55 9.05
CA ILE A 107 24.54 10.86 7.74
C ILE A 107 24.34 9.74 6.73
N PRO A 108 24.55 8.44 7.06
CA PRO A 108 24.28 7.35 6.13
C PRO A 108 22.83 7.29 5.63
N GLN A 109 21.86 7.57 6.51
CA GLN A 109 20.44 7.64 6.11
C GLN A 109 20.18 8.77 5.11
N LEU A 110 20.77 9.95 5.36
CA LEU A 110 20.64 11.09 4.47
C LEU A 110 21.27 10.80 3.10
N ILE A 111 22.44 10.19 3.07
CA ILE A 111 23.11 9.75 1.83
C ILE A 111 22.22 8.74 1.08
N GLY A 112 21.68 7.74 1.77
CA GLY A 112 20.77 6.76 1.17
C GLY A 112 19.54 7.40 0.53
N VAL A 113 18.92 8.39 1.18
CA VAL A 113 17.80 9.15 0.62
C VAL A 113 18.23 9.91 -0.64
N ILE A 114 19.36 10.61 -0.61
CA ILE A 114 19.88 11.35 -1.77
C ILE A 114 20.14 10.42 -2.94
N ILE A 115 20.81 9.28 -2.70
CA ILE A 115 21.07 8.28 -3.74
C ILE A 115 19.77 7.75 -4.33
N THR A 116 18.77 7.47 -3.50
CA THR A 116 17.46 7.01 -3.96
C THR A 116 16.79 8.06 -4.85
N PHE A 117 16.81 9.33 -4.44
CA PHE A 117 16.26 10.42 -5.26
C PHE A 117 16.98 10.56 -6.61
N VAL A 118 18.31 10.53 -6.60
CA VAL A 118 19.11 10.58 -7.85
C VAL A 118 18.79 9.39 -8.75
N ALA A 119 18.73 8.19 -8.19
CA ALA A 119 18.37 6.99 -8.95
C ALA A 119 16.97 7.09 -9.58
N VAL A 120 15.98 7.57 -8.81
CA VAL A 120 14.61 7.82 -9.31
C VAL A 120 14.65 8.83 -10.46
N LEU A 121 15.35 9.95 -10.30
CA LEU A 121 15.47 10.97 -11.35
C LEU A 121 16.14 10.43 -12.61
N LEU A 122 17.19 9.62 -12.48
CA LEU A 122 17.88 8.99 -13.62
C LEU A 122 16.96 8.03 -14.39
N VAL A 123 16.16 7.24 -13.67
CA VAL A 123 15.22 6.31 -14.30
C VAL A 123 14.08 7.05 -14.98
N VAL A 124 13.47 8.07 -14.32
CA VAL A 124 12.41 8.89 -14.92
C VAL A 124 12.88 9.61 -16.17
N SER A 125 14.10 10.14 -16.13
CA SER A 125 14.66 10.89 -17.25
C SER A 125 15.16 9.98 -18.39
N SER A 126 15.18 8.66 -18.20
CA SER A 126 15.88 7.72 -19.11
C SER A 126 17.31 8.17 -19.41
N GLY A 127 17.99 8.77 -18.41
CA GLY A 127 19.31 9.36 -18.53
C GLY A 127 19.36 10.72 -19.25
N ASN A 128 18.21 11.28 -19.63
CA ASN A 128 18.15 12.57 -20.32
C ASN A 128 17.61 13.65 -19.37
N LEU A 129 18.52 14.50 -18.86
CA LEU A 129 18.15 15.60 -17.94
C LEU A 129 17.13 16.58 -18.54
N TYR A 130 17.09 16.73 -19.89
CA TYR A 130 16.08 17.56 -20.55
C TYR A 130 14.66 17.01 -20.38
N ALA A 131 14.51 15.69 -20.24
CA ALA A 131 13.23 15.06 -19.97
C ALA A 131 12.71 15.41 -18.56
N LEU A 132 13.59 15.65 -17.58
CA LEU A 132 13.19 16.12 -16.24
C LEU A 132 12.54 17.50 -16.26
N MET A 133 13.00 18.39 -17.15
CA MET A 133 12.42 19.74 -17.28
C MET A 133 11.02 19.73 -17.90
N LYS A 134 10.65 18.62 -18.58
CA LYS A 134 9.32 18.38 -19.16
C LYS A 134 8.43 17.48 -18.32
N LEU A 135 8.89 17.05 -17.15
CA LEU A 135 8.11 16.25 -16.23
C LEU A 135 6.90 17.05 -15.75
N GLN A 136 5.74 16.67 -16.26
CA GLN A 136 4.46 17.18 -15.75
C GLN A 136 3.93 16.17 -14.74
N LEU A 137 3.88 16.58 -13.47
CA LEU A 137 3.18 15.83 -12.44
C LEU A 137 1.70 15.75 -12.82
N ASN A 138 1.21 14.54 -12.99
CA ASN A 138 -0.20 14.29 -13.23
C ASN A 138 -0.97 14.08 -11.91
N LYS A 139 -2.30 14.03 -11.97
CA LYS A 139 -3.14 13.82 -10.79
C LYS A 139 -2.79 12.51 -10.06
N GLY A 140 -2.51 11.45 -10.80
CA GLY A 140 -2.15 10.15 -10.23
C GLY A 140 -0.83 10.20 -9.45
N ASP A 141 0.17 10.96 -9.92
CA ASP A 141 1.43 11.13 -9.21
C ASP A 141 1.22 11.81 -7.84
N ILE A 142 0.37 12.84 -7.79
CA ILE A 142 0.03 13.54 -6.54
C ILE A 142 -0.69 12.61 -5.57
N VAL A 143 -1.68 11.84 -6.06
CA VAL A 143 -2.40 10.85 -5.26
C VAL A 143 -1.46 9.78 -4.74
N MET A 144 -0.49 9.34 -5.55
CA MET A 144 0.51 8.35 -5.13
C MET A 144 1.47 8.89 -4.06
N ILE A 145 1.91 10.17 -4.17
CA ILE A 145 2.72 10.83 -3.13
C ILE A 145 1.95 10.86 -1.80
N PHE A 146 0.67 11.18 -1.84
CA PHE A 146 -0.20 11.16 -0.67
C PHE A 146 -0.31 9.74 -0.08
N ALA A 147 -0.52 8.73 -0.91
CA ALA A 147 -0.53 7.33 -0.49
C ALA A 147 0.79 6.93 0.22
N CYS A 148 1.94 7.28 -0.36
CA CYS A 148 3.26 7.01 0.23
C CYS A 148 3.44 7.70 1.59
N THR A 149 2.91 8.92 1.74
CA THR A 149 2.94 9.64 3.02
C THR A 149 2.14 8.91 4.10
N LEU A 150 0.94 8.42 3.78
CA LEU A 150 0.12 7.63 4.71
C LEU A 150 0.79 6.32 5.09
N TYR A 151 1.39 5.64 4.11
CA TYR A 151 2.17 4.43 4.38
C TYR A 151 3.39 4.71 5.29
N ALA A 152 4.07 5.84 5.10
CA ALA A 152 5.19 6.24 5.96
C ALA A 152 4.74 6.48 7.42
N VAL A 153 3.56 7.07 7.64
CA VAL A 153 2.95 7.19 8.98
C VAL A 153 2.74 5.80 9.58
N TYR A 154 2.16 4.87 8.82
CA TYR A 154 1.99 3.49 9.24
C TYR A 154 3.34 2.83 9.59
N ALA A 155 4.33 2.90 8.70
CA ALA A 155 5.64 2.27 8.88
C ALA A 155 6.36 2.78 10.14
N VAL A 156 6.33 4.09 10.40
CA VAL A 156 6.85 4.70 11.63
C VAL A 156 6.05 4.28 12.85
N GLY A 157 4.72 4.21 12.72
CA GLY A 157 3.81 3.75 13.77
C GLY A 157 4.09 2.32 14.22
N LEU A 158 4.56 1.43 13.32
CA LEU A 158 4.92 0.05 13.66
C LEU A 158 6.01 -0.07 14.73
N LYS A 159 6.82 0.97 14.97
CA LYS A 159 7.76 0.99 16.11
C LYS A 159 7.05 0.89 17.47
N LYS A 160 5.77 1.23 17.52
CA LYS A 160 4.92 1.15 18.73
C LYS A 160 3.95 -0.04 18.68
N LYS A 161 4.21 -1.02 17.80
CA LYS A 161 3.36 -2.19 17.65
C LYS A 161 3.25 -2.98 18.96
N PRO A 162 2.10 -3.59 19.24
CA PRO A 162 1.97 -4.53 20.36
C PRO A 162 2.87 -5.76 20.12
N ASN A 163 3.24 -6.44 21.22
CA ASN A 163 4.02 -7.67 21.13
C ASN A 163 3.11 -8.85 20.75
N ILE A 164 2.84 -8.96 19.45
CA ILE A 164 2.05 -10.03 18.83
C ILE A 164 2.78 -10.53 17.58
N GLY A 165 2.49 -11.75 17.18
CA GLY A 165 3.07 -12.34 15.98
C GLY A 165 2.79 -11.52 14.71
N PRO A 166 3.74 -11.47 13.77
CA PRO A 166 3.59 -10.66 12.54
C PRO A 166 2.40 -11.12 11.69
N LEU A 167 2.12 -12.44 11.63
CA LEU A 167 0.97 -12.97 10.89
C LEU A 167 -0.36 -12.56 11.52
N VAL A 168 -0.45 -12.52 12.86
CA VAL A 168 -1.64 -12.05 13.57
C VAL A 168 -1.88 -10.57 13.28
N LEU A 169 -0.81 -9.76 13.32
CA LEU A 169 -0.87 -8.35 13.02
C LEU A 169 -1.34 -8.11 11.57
N LEU A 170 -0.77 -8.84 10.63
CA LEU A 170 -1.13 -8.79 9.22
C LEU A 170 -2.59 -9.21 9.00
N THR A 171 -3.04 -10.26 9.68
CA THR A 171 -4.43 -10.72 9.61
C THR A 171 -5.37 -9.62 10.06
N PHE A 172 -5.06 -8.96 11.17
CA PHE A 172 -5.90 -7.87 11.66
C PHE A 172 -5.91 -6.68 10.67
N PHE A 173 -4.77 -6.31 10.14
CA PHE A 173 -4.69 -5.22 9.15
C PHE A 173 -5.42 -5.55 7.85
N SER A 174 -5.44 -6.83 7.43
CA SER A 174 -6.21 -7.24 6.25
C SER A 174 -7.72 -7.14 6.48
N TYR A 175 -8.23 -7.45 7.68
CA TYR A 175 -9.62 -7.18 8.03
C TYR A 175 -9.94 -5.68 8.04
N VAL A 176 -9.06 -4.85 8.61
CA VAL A 176 -9.24 -3.39 8.60
C VAL A 176 -9.24 -2.87 7.16
N ALA A 177 -8.37 -3.39 6.31
CA ALA A 177 -8.33 -3.00 4.90
C ALA A 177 -9.60 -3.40 4.14
N PHE A 178 -10.10 -4.61 4.36
CA PHE A 178 -11.37 -5.05 3.78
C PHE A 178 -12.54 -4.17 4.24
N ILE A 179 -12.75 -4.06 5.55
CA ILE A 179 -13.88 -3.30 6.10
C ILE A 179 -13.74 -1.79 5.76
N GLY A 180 -12.52 -1.26 5.85
CA GLY A 180 -12.24 0.15 5.56
C GLY A 180 -12.38 0.53 4.09
N SER A 181 -12.27 -0.42 3.16
CA SER A 181 -12.50 -0.16 1.73
C SER A 181 -13.97 -0.21 1.32
N LEU A 182 -14.84 -0.83 2.13
CA LEU A 182 -16.26 -0.98 1.80
C LEU A 182 -17.00 0.35 1.56
N PRO A 183 -16.81 1.41 2.37
CA PRO A 183 -17.48 2.70 2.09
C PRO A 183 -17.15 3.26 0.71
N GLY A 184 -15.89 3.12 0.29
CA GLY A 184 -15.48 3.56 -1.04
C GLY A 184 -16.03 2.66 -2.15
N LEU A 185 -16.10 1.33 -1.94
CA LEU A 185 -16.74 0.41 -2.86
C LEU A 185 -18.24 0.74 -3.04
N PHE A 186 -18.94 1.04 -1.95
CA PHE A 186 -20.32 1.53 -2.02
C PHE A 186 -20.41 2.81 -2.82
N TYR A 187 -19.50 3.78 -2.60
CA TYR A 187 -19.47 5.00 -3.39
C TYR A 187 -19.30 4.72 -4.89
N GLU A 188 -18.36 3.83 -5.28
CA GLU A 188 -18.20 3.42 -6.69
C GLU A 188 -19.50 2.81 -7.26
N SER A 189 -20.22 2.00 -6.46
CA SER A 189 -21.47 1.39 -6.91
C SER A 189 -22.61 2.39 -7.12
N PHE A 190 -22.71 3.41 -6.27
CA PHE A 190 -23.74 4.45 -6.38
C PHE A 190 -23.47 5.47 -7.49
N THR A 191 -22.19 5.73 -7.82
CA THR A 191 -21.82 6.68 -8.86
C THR A 191 -21.74 6.06 -10.26
N SER A 192 -22.19 4.80 -10.41
CA SER A 192 -22.12 4.03 -11.66
C SER A 192 -20.71 3.87 -12.24
N ASN A 193 -19.70 4.05 -11.39
CA ASN A 193 -18.28 3.86 -11.74
C ASN A 193 -17.79 2.45 -11.45
N LEU A 194 -18.67 1.55 -10.98
CA LEU A 194 -18.33 0.18 -10.65
C LEU A 194 -18.12 -0.66 -11.92
N VAL A 195 -16.86 -1.03 -12.16
CA VAL A 195 -16.50 -1.98 -13.22
C VAL A 195 -16.32 -3.36 -12.59
N LEU A 196 -17.23 -4.28 -12.94
CA LEU A 196 -17.15 -5.67 -12.51
C LEU A 196 -16.11 -6.43 -13.37
N PRO A 197 -15.32 -7.34 -12.76
CA PRO A 197 -14.26 -8.03 -13.49
C PRO A 197 -14.82 -9.01 -14.52
N GLY A 198 -14.39 -8.87 -15.78
CA GLY A 198 -14.48 -9.90 -16.78
C GLY A 198 -13.43 -11.00 -16.53
N ILE A 199 -13.28 -11.96 -17.44
CA ILE A 199 -12.32 -13.07 -17.30
C ILE A 199 -10.89 -12.53 -17.07
N LYS A 200 -10.48 -11.53 -17.81
CA LYS A 200 -9.15 -10.88 -17.67
C LYS A 200 -9.01 -10.22 -16.30
N GLY A 201 -10.04 -9.50 -15.84
CA GLY A 201 -10.07 -8.89 -14.52
C GLY A 201 -9.96 -9.91 -13.39
N ILE A 202 -10.63 -11.06 -13.51
CA ILE A 202 -10.54 -12.16 -12.53
C ILE A 202 -9.12 -12.74 -12.47
N ILE A 203 -8.46 -12.93 -13.61
CA ILE A 203 -7.06 -13.39 -13.66
C ILE A 203 -6.15 -12.39 -12.96
N ILE A 204 -6.27 -11.10 -13.28
CA ILE A 204 -5.47 -10.04 -12.66
C ILE A 204 -5.71 -9.98 -11.14
N LEU A 205 -6.96 -10.03 -10.69
CA LEU A 205 -7.30 -10.09 -9.26
C LEU A 205 -6.66 -11.30 -8.57
N SER A 206 -6.73 -12.48 -9.18
CA SER A 206 -6.11 -13.70 -8.64
C SER A 206 -4.60 -13.53 -8.48
N ILE A 207 -3.93 -12.94 -9.46
CA ILE A 207 -2.50 -12.61 -9.39
C ILE A 207 -2.22 -11.64 -8.25
N ILE A 208 -3.01 -10.57 -8.11
CA ILE A 208 -2.86 -9.56 -7.04
C ILE A 208 -3.08 -10.19 -5.65
N ILE A 209 -4.06 -11.08 -5.51
CA ILE A 209 -4.34 -11.76 -4.24
C ILE A 209 -3.18 -12.66 -3.84
N ILE A 210 -2.72 -13.51 -4.75
CA ILE A 210 -1.73 -14.53 -4.44
C ILE A 210 -0.33 -13.92 -4.24
N PHE A 211 0.18 -13.15 -5.20
CA PHE A 211 1.57 -12.73 -5.20
C PHE A 211 1.85 -11.52 -4.29
N PRO A 212 1.36 -10.30 -4.55
CA PRO A 212 1.72 -9.15 -3.72
C PRO A 212 0.95 -9.07 -2.40
N SER A 213 -0.23 -9.72 -2.29
CA SER A 213 -1.05 -9.58 -1.09
C SER A 213 -0.85 -10.70 -0.09
N PHE A 214 -0.65 -11.92 -0.53
CA PHE A 214 -0.47 -13.08 0.33
C PHE A 214 1.01 -13.48 0.44
N LEU A 215 1.63 -13.92 -0.66
CA LEU A 215 3.01 -14.41 -0.62
C LEU A 215 4.02 -13.33 -0.23
N ALA A 216 3.93 -12.13 -0.82
CA ALA A 216 4.86 -11.06 -0.50
C ALA A 216 4.81 -10.65 0.98
N GLN A 217 3.64 -10.74 1.61
CA GLN A 217 3.47 -10.36 3.02
C GLN A 217 3.96 -11.45 3.99
N ILE A 218 3.93 -12.71 3.58
CA ILE A 218 4.40 -13.83 4.41
C ILE A 218 5.93 -13.93 4.37
N PHE A 219 6.53 -13.68 3.20
CA PHE A 219 7.99 -13.81 3.01
C PHE A 219 8.77 -12.53 3.34
N PHE A 220 8.09 -11.44 3.65
CA PHE A 220 8.70 -10.18 4.06
C PHE A 220 8.66 -10.01 5.57
#